data_cacaf2b81e85d3b59f703a46fc086969
#
_entry.id   cacaf2b81e85d3b59f703a46fc086969
#
_cell.length_a   1.000
_cell.length_b   1.000
_cell.length_c   1.000
_cell.angle_alpha   90.00
_cell.angle_beta   90.00
_cell.angle_gamma   90.00
#
_symmetry.space_group_name_H-M   'P 1'
#
loop_
_entity.id
_entity.type
_entity.pdbx_description
1 polymer ?
#
loop_
_entity_poly.entity_id
_entity_poly.type
_entity_poly.pdbx_seq_one_letter_code
_entity_poly.pdbx_strand_id
1 'polypeptide(L)'
;MKLNNYSLKVKNKQLVDNCDLNFYLGQINHIVGKNGVGKSLLAKDFLLNNSGNIPKSISQNVTLISSSSNIPNDITKDFLLSLLKSKFENNRQTFDKIYNILNIEAIPSNVLLKNLSDGQKQKLKLLSFLLEDHDLIIL
;
A
#
# COMPACT_ATOMS: atom_id res chain seq x y z
N MET A 1 -17.53 2.43 -3.43
CA MET A 1 -17.43 1.11 -4.11
C MET A 1 -18.22 0.09 -3.32
N LYS A 2 -19.01 -0.75 -3.98
CA LYS A 2 -19.78 -1.82 -3.34
C LYS A 2 -19.47 -3.16 -4.00
N LEU A 3 -19.14 -4.18 -3.20
CA LEU A 3 -19.00 -5.56 -3.63
C LEU A 3 -20.18 -6.34 -3.03
N ASN A 4 -21.07 -6.83 -3.88
CA ASN A 4 -22.22 -7.61 -3.43
C ASN A 4 -21.87 -9.10 -3.45
N ASN A 5 -22.41 -9.85 -2.48
CA ASN A 5 -22.25 -11.30 -2.39
C ASN A 5 -20.77 -11.74 -2.38
N TYR A 6 -19.89 -10.92 -1.80
CA TYR A 6 -18.47 -11.22 -1.76
C TYR A 6 -18.18 -12.44 -0.92
N SER A 7 -17.41 -13.35 -1.48
CA SER A 7 -16.96 -14.57 -0.80
C SER A 7 -15.47 -14.78 -1.02
N LEU A 8 -14.76 -15.15 0.03
CA LEU A 8 -13.33 -15.43 -0.03
C LEU A 8 -13.03 -16.76 0.64
N LYS A 9 -12.52 -17.70 -0.14
CA LYS A 9 -12.07 -19.01 0.32
C LYS A 9 -10.57 -19.16 0.10
N VAL A 10 -9.85 -19.59 1.10
CA VAL A 10 -8.41 -19.85 1.01
C VAL A 10 -8.14 -21.29 1.42
N LYS A 11 -7.62 -22.09 0.49
CA LYS A 11 -7.53 -23.53 0.62
C LYS A 11 -8.92 -24.11 0.94
N ASN A 12 -9.07 -24.76 2.09
CA ASN A 12 -10.34 -25.37 2.52
C ASN A 12 -11.10 -24.53 3.55
N LYS A 13 -10.65 -23.31 3.84
CA LYS A 13 -11.27 -22.44 4.83
C LYS A 13 -12.02 -21.30 4.18
N GLN A 14 -13.32 -21.18 4.46
CA GLN A 14 -14.12 -20.00 4.13
C GLN A 14 -13.76 -18.88 5.10
N LEU A 15 -13.29 -17.76 4.58
CA LEU A 15 -12.92 -16.57 5.37
C LEU A 15 -14.03 -15.53 5.38
N VAL A 16 -14.65 -15.33 4.23
CA VAL A 16 -15.80 -14.44 4.03
C VAL A 16 -16.82 -15.23 3.23
N ASP A 17 -18.07 -15.20 3.61
CA ASP A 17 -19.15 -15.92 2.95
C ASP A 17 -20.32 -14.99 2.68
N ASN A 18 -20.60 -14.81 1.39
CA ASN A 18 -21.76 -14.11 0.85
C ASN A 18 -22.11 -12.80 1.59
N CYS A 19 -21.11 -11.92 1.76
CA CYS A 19 -21.33 -10.63 2.41
C CYS A 19 -21.21 -9.45 1.44
N ASP A 20 -21.97 -8.40 1.72
CA ASP A 20 -21.83 -7.11 1.04
C ASP A 20 -20.74 -6.28 1.71
N LEU A 21 -19.72 -5.90 0.93
CA LEU A 21 -18.66 -4.99 1.40
C LEU A 21 -18.86 -3.62 0.78
N ASN A 22 -18.93 -2.60 1.64
CA ASN A 22 -19.07 -1.21 1.21
C ASN A 22 -17.81 -0.43 1.55
N PHE A 23 -17.22 0.23 0.54
CA PHE A 23 -16.07 1.10 0.72
C PHE A 23 -16.43 2.50 0.27
N TYR A 24 -16.14 3.49 1.10
CA TYR A 24 -16.35 4.89 0.80
C TYR A 24 -15.15 5.44 0.05
N LEU A 25 -15.40 5.97 -1.17
CA LEU A 25 -14.35 6.55 -2.01
C LEU A 25 -13.85 7.87 -1.43
N GLY A 26 -12.56 8.16 -1.60
CA GLY A 26 -11.94 9.38 -1.08
C GLY A 26 -11.81 9.42 0.45
N GLN A 27 -12.03 8.29 1.13
CA GLN A 27 -11.95 8.17 2.58
C GLN A 27 -11.08 6.99 3.01
N ILE A 28 -10.61 7.04 4.25
CA ILE A 28 -9.92 5.91 4.88
C ILE A 28 -10.97 4.92 5.36
N ASN A 29 -10.91 3.70 4.84
CA ASN A 29 -11.75 2.58 5.26
C ASN A 29 -10.94 1.64 6.15
N HIS A 30 -11.39 1.40 7.38
CA HIS A 30 -10.69 0.53 8.33
C HIS A 30 -11.29 -0.86 8.35
N ILE A 31 -10.43 -1.89 8.17
CA ILE A 31 -10.80 -3.29 8.34
C ILE A 31 -10.31 -3.76 9.70
N VAL A 32 -11.25 -4.00 10.61
CA VAL A 32 -10.97 -4.37 12.01
C VAL A 32 -11.27 -5.85 12.24
N GLY A 33 -10.49 -6.51 13.08
CA GLY A 33 -10.70 -7.91 13.45
C GLY A 33 -9.50 -8.49 14.19
N LYS A 34 -9.72 -9.64 14.84
CA LYS A 34 -8.68 -10.37 15.59
C LYS A 34 -7.51 -10.79 14.67
N ASN A 35 -6.34 -11.03 15.27
CA ASN A 35 -5.21 -11.59 14.52
C ASN A 35 -5.57 -12.98 13.98
N GLY A 36 -5.12 -13.27 12.75
CA GLY A 36 -5.41 -14.55 12.09
C GLY A 36 -6.80 -14.68 11.46
N VAL A 37 -7.70 -13.67 11.58
CA VAL A 37 -9.06 -13.74 10.99
C VAL A 37 -9.06 -13.67 9.45
N GLY A 38 -7.96 -13.25 8.83
CA GLY A 38 -7.85 -13.20 7.36
C GLY A 38 -7.77 -11.81 6.76
N LYS A 39 -7.58 -10.74 7.56
CA LYS A 39 -7.47 -9.36 7.04
C LYS A 39 -6.44 -9.22 5.90
N SER A 40 -5.25 -9.76 6.11
CA SER A 40 -4.19 -9.71 5.08
C SER A 40 -4.50 -10.56 3.84
N LEU A 41 -5.33 -11.60 3.98
CA LEU A 41 -5.78 -12.40 2.84
C LEU A 41 -6.85 -11.66 2.04
N LEU A 42 -7.75 -10.95 2.72
CA LEU A 42 -8.70 -10.04 2.08
C LEU A 42 -7.95 -8.92 1.33
N ALA A 43 -6.96 -8.29 1.95
CA ALA A 43 -6.13 -7.27 1.31
C ALA A 43 -5.42 -7.81 0.04
N LYS A 44 -4.88 -9.03 0.11
CA LYS A 44 -4.26 -9.69 -1.05
C LYS A 44 -5.27 -10.03 -2.13
N ASP A 45 -6.51 -10.36 -1.79
CA ASP A 45 -7.54 -10.63 -2.79
C ASP A 45 -7.89 -9.39 -3.62
N PHE A 46 -7.89 -8.21 -3.01
CA PHE A 46 -8.04 -6.96 -3.77
C PHE A 46 -6.95 -6.79 -4.85
N LEU A 47 -5.73 -7.23 -4.57
CA LEU A 47 -4.62 -7.15 -5.51
C LEU A 47 -4.66 -8.26 -6.57
N LEU A 48 -4.94 -9.49 -6.16
CA LEU A 48 -4.78 -10.70 -6.99
C LEU A 48 -6.10 -11.19 -7.60
N ASN A 49 -7.23 -10.74 -7.07
CA ASN A 49 -8.58 -11.16 -7.45
C ASN A 49 -8.77 -12.70 -7.50
N ASN A 50 -8.20 -13.39 -6.52
CA ASN A 50 -8.30 -14.85 -6.44
C ASN A 50 -9.73 -15.35 -6.21
N SER A 51 -10.58 -14.53 -5.58
CA SER A 51 -12.01 -14.83 -5.40
C SER A 51 -12.80 -14.69 -6.69
N GLY A 52 -12.29 -13.91 -7.67
CA GLY A 52 -13.04 -13.52 -8.86
C GLY A 52 -14.13 -12.47 -8.62
N ASN A 53 -14.27 -11.98 -7.38
CA ASN A 53 -15.33 -11.06 -6.98
C ASN A 53 -14.92 -9.58 -7.03
N ILE A 54 -13.64 -9.30 -7.26
CA ILE A 54 -13.14 -7.92 -7.37
C ILE A 54 -13.25 -7.45 -8.83
N PRO A 55 -13.93 -6.34 -9.12
CA PRO A 55 -13.99 -5.79 -10.47
C PRO A 55 -12.58 -5.56 -11.04
N LYS A 56 -12.36 -5.94 -12.29
CA LYS A 56 -11.04 -5.78 -12.96
C LYS A 56 -10.56 -4.34 -12.96
N SER A 57 -11.46 -3.39 -13.12
CA SER A 57 -11.15 -1.96 -13.05
C SER A 57 -10.48 -1.54 -11.73
N ILE A 58 -10.78 -2.25 -10.64
CA ILE A 58 -10.19 -2.01 -9.32
C ILE A 58 -8.90 -2.81 -9.19
N SER A 59 -8.93 -4.12 -9.42
CA SER A 59 -7.77 -5.00 -9.19
C SER A 59 -6.54 -4.65 -10.06
N GLN A 60 -6.74 -3.95 -11.17
CA GLN A 60 -5.67 -3.50 -12.05
C GLN A 60 -4.90 -2.28 -11.51
N ASN A 61 -5.48 -1.54 -10.58
CA ASN A 61 -4.90 -0.29 -10.07
C ASN A 61 -4.90 -0.24 -8.53
N VAL A 62 -4.64 -1.39 -7.90
CA VAL A 62 -4.50 -1.54 -6.45
C VAL A 62 -3.04 -1.59 -6.06
N THR A 63 -2.69 -0.85 -5.04
CA THR A 63 -1.38 -0.97 -4.38
C THR A 63 -1.53 -1.47 -2.95
N LEU A 64 -0.81 -2.53 -2.63
CA LEU A 64 -0.71 -3.08 -1.27
C LEU A 64 0.65 -2.74 -0.67
N ILE A 65 0.65 -1.90 0.35
CA ILE A 65 1.84 -1.54 1.12
C ILE A 65 1.87 -2.39 2.39
N SER A 66 2.66 -3.43 2.38
CA SER A 66 2.82 -4.33 3.55
C SER A 66 4.23 -4.25 4.13
N SER A 67 4.43 -4.82 5.30
CA SER A 67 5.76 -4.98 5.88
C SER A 67 6.72 -5.75 4.96
N SER A 68 6.18 -6.68 4.15
CA SER A 68 6.93 -7.45 3.16
C SER A 68 7.11 -6.74 1.82
N SER A 69 6.52 -5.56 1.60
CA SER A 69 6.78 -4.78 0.39
C SER A 69 8.23 -4.33 0.36
N ASN A 70 8.96 -4.70 -0.68
CA ASN A 70 10.39 -4.46 -0.73
C ASN A 70 10.70 -3.08 -1.31
N ILE A 71 11.46 -2.29 -0.55
CA ILE A 71 12.28 -1.22 -1.11
C ILE A 71 13.70 -1.77 -1.28
N PRO A 72 14.50 -1.26 -2.22
CA PRO A 72 15.88 -1.69 -2.38
C PRO A 72 16.66 -1.52 -1.06
N ASN A 73 17.27 -2.60 -0.57
CA ASN A 73 17.91 -2.59 0.75
C ASN A 73 19.33 -1.98 0.74
N ASP A 74 20.00 -2.06 -0.40
CA ASP A 74 21.43 -1.73 -0.54
C ASP A 74 21.68 -0.37 -1.16
N ILE A 75 20.72 0.54 -1.04
CA ILE A 75 20.83 1.95 -1.45
C ILE A 75 20.61 2.86 -0.24
N THR A 76 21.07 4.11 -0.36
CA THR A 76 20.83 5.14 0.66
C THR A 76 19.50 5.86 0.43
N LYS A 77 19.02 6.56 1.49
CA LYS A 77 17.84 7.44 1.38
C LYS A 77 18.02 8.44 0.23
N ASP A 78 19.17 9.10 0.15
CA ASP A 78 19.39 10.17 -0.84
C ASP A 78 19.39 9.64 -2.26
N PHE A 79 19.93 8.43 -2.48
CA PHE A 79 19.84 7.80 -3.80
C PHE A 79 18.39 7.46 -4.15
N LEU A 80 17.61 6.88 -3.22
CA LEU A 80 16.18 6.63 -3.43
C LEU A 80 15.43 7.92 -3.77
N LEU A 81 15.67 9.00 -3.01
CA LEU A 81 15.01 10.29 -3.24
C LEU A 81 15.38 10.90 -4.60
N SER A 82 16.64 10.73 -5.05
CA SER A 82 17.05 11.20 -6.38
C SER A 82 16.29 10.47 -7.49
N LEU A 83 16.11 9.15 -7.36
CA LEU A 83 15.32 8.36 -8.32
C LEU A 83 13.84 8.80 -8.32
N LEU A 84 13.24 8.98 -7.14
CA LEU A 84 11.85 9.42 -7.03
C LEU A 84 11.66 10.84 -7.61
N LYS A 85 12.55 11.77 -7.32
CA LYS A 85 12.50 13.13 -7.87
C LYS A 85 12.59 13.13 -9.40
N SER A 86 13.46 12.29 -9.98
CA SER A 86 13.57 12.13 -11.43
C SER A 86 12.30 11.52 -12.04
N LYS A 87 11.77 10.45 -11.41
CA LYS A 87 10.55 9.78 -11.88
C LYS A 87 9.32 10.70 -11.84
N PHE A 88 9.21 11.55 -10.82
CA PHE A 88 8.06 12.42 -10.55
C PHE A 88 8.37 13.91 -10.74
N GLU A 89 9.22 14.25 -11.69
CA GLU A 89 9.64 15.63 -11.97
C GLU A 89 8.44 16.56 -12.23
N ASN A 90 7.45 16.09 -12.96
CA ASN A 90 6.20 16.83 -13.25
C ASN A 90 5.25 16.95 -12.05
N ASN A 91 5.51 16.25 -10.95
CA ASN A 91 4.66 16.24 -9.75
C ASN A 91 5.42 16.69 -8.49
N ARG A 92 6.36 17.60 -8.68
CA ARG A 92 7.28 18.06 -7.63
C ARG A 92 6.57 18.65 -6.41
N GLN A 93 5.50 19.40 -6.65
CA GLN A 93 4.74 20.02 -5.56
C GLN A 93 4.08 18.98 -4.63
N THR A 94 3.52 17.90 -5.21
CA THR A 94 2.97 16.78 -4.44
C THR A 94 4.09 16.02 -3.71
N PHE A 95 5.24 15.82 -4.37
CA PHE A 95 6.41 15.22 -3.74
C PHE A 95 6.82 15.98 -2.47
N ASP A 96 7.04 17.30 -2.58
CA ASP A 96 7.48 18.13 -1.47
C ASP A 96 6.45 18.14 -0.33
N LYS A 97 5.17 18.17 -0.65
CA LYS A 97 4.08 18.07 0.34
C LYS A 97 4.13 16.75 1.11
N ILE A 98 4.22 15.60 0.43
CA ILE A 98 4.27 14.28 1.08
C ILE A 98 5.56 14.11 1.87
N TYR A 99 6.69 14.56 1.32
CA TYR A 99 8.00 14.54 1.96
C TYR A 99 7.95 15.26 3.32
N ASN A 100 7.35 16.45 3.38
CA ASN A 100 7.21 17.22 4.61
C ASN A 100 6.23 16.57 5.60
N ILE A 101 5.05 16.11 5.14
CA ILE A 101 4.06 15.43 5.99
C ILE A 101 4.65 14.19 6.67
N LEU A 102 5.43 13.40 5.93
CA LEU A 102 6.07 12.19 6.45
C LEU A 102 7.34 12.48 7.27
N ASN A 103 7.77 13.74 7.34
CA ASN A 103 9.02 14.14 7.99
C ASN A 103 10.22 13.28 7.52
N ILE A 104 10.39 13.19 6.21
CA ILE A 104 11.47 12.40 5.57
C ILE A 104 12.83 13.00 5.85
N GLU A 105 12.91 14.31 6.07
CA GLU A 105 14.16 15.02 6.43
C GLU A 105 14.82 14.42 7.68
N ALA A 106 14.04 14.01 8.66
CA ALA A 106 14.55 13.40 9.89
C ALA A 106 15.17 12.01 9.71
N ILE A 107 15.06 11.38 8.54
CA ILE A 107 15.69 10.09 8.25
C ILE A 107 17.15 10.32 7.84
N PRO A 108 18.13 9.61 8.43
CA PRO A 108 19.54 9.77 8.08
C PRO A 108 19.84 9.57 6.59
N SER A 109 20.66 10.44 5.99
CA SER A 109 20.94 10.47 4.55
C SER A 109 21.89 9.37 4.09
N ASN A 110 22.98 9.17 4.81
CA ASN A 110 24.09 8.31 4.39
C ASN A 110 23.99 6.86 4.93
N VAL A 111 22.82 6.45 5.39
CA VAL A 111 22.57 5.11 5.92
C VAL A 111 21.88 4.26 4.85
N LEU A 112 22.33 3.02 4.67
CA LEU A 112 21.67 2.06 3.79
C LEU A 112 20.26 1.78 4.31
N LEU A 113 19.29 1.63 3.40
CA LEU A 113 17.89 1.44 3.77
C LEU A 113 17.67 0.21 4.65
N LYS A 114 18.47 -0.85 4.50
CA LYS A 114 18.43 -2.04 5.37
C LYS A 114 18.66 -1.72 6.84
N ASN A 115 19.46 -0.69 7.14
CA ASN A 115 19.84 -0.29 8.49
C ASN A 115 18.89 0.71 9.15
N LEU A 116 17.87 1.17 8.42
CA LEU A 116 16.84 2.05 8.96
C LEU A 116 15.84 1.27 9.83
N SER A 117 15.21 1.96 10.78
CA SER A 117 14.11 1.39 11.55
C SER A 117 12.91 1.06 10.64
N ASP A 118 12.05 0.14 11.08
CA ASP A 118 10.87 -0.25 10.30
C ASP A 118 9.94 0.95 10.03
N GLY A 119 9.78 1.85 11.00
CA GLY A 119 9.02 3.08 10.83
C GLY A 119 9.62 4.02 9.78
N GLN A 120 10.95 4.16 9.73
CA GLN A 120 11.64 4.95 8.71
C GLN A 120 11.49 4.32 7.32
N LYS A 121 11.64 3.00 7.22
CA LYS A 121 11.38 2.25 5.98
C LYS A 121 9.93 2.42 5.51
N GLN A 122 8.99 2.36 6.44
CA GLN A 122 7.56 2.54 6.11
C GLN A 122 7.26 3.93 5.55
N LYS A 123 7.86 4.98 6.10
CA LYS A 123 7.73 6.34 5.57
C LYS A 123 8.24 6.46 4.14
N LEU A 124 9.40 5.86 3.83
CA LEU A 124 9.96 5.87 2.48
C LEU A 124 9.11 5.07 1.49
N LYS A 125 8.54 3.94 1.93
CA LYS A 125 7.55 3.19 1.13
C LYS A 125 6.32 4.05 0.83
N LEU A 126 5.75 4.68 1.85
CA LEU A 126 4.60 5.57 1.67
C LEU A 126 4.90 6.70 0.68
N LEU A 127 6.06 7.36 0.80
CA LEU A 127 6.46 8.40 -0.14
C LEU A 127 6.49 7.86 -1.58
N SER A 128 7.09 6.69 -1.79
CA SER A 128 7.20 6.08 -3.13
C SER A 128 5.84 5.77 -3.74
N PHE A 129 4.91 5.24 -2.95
CA PHE A 129 3.61 4.79 -3.44
C PHE A 129 2.57 5.90 -3.54
N LEU A 130 2.58 6.89 -2.62
CA LEU A 130 1.63 8.01 -2.67
C LEU A 130 1.88 9.00 -3.83
N LEU A 131 3.01 8.85 -4.54
CA LEU A 131 3.33 9.63 -5.73
C LEU A 131 2.74 9.03 -7.01
N GLU A 132 2.33 7.77 -6.97
CA GLU A 132 1.73 7.08 -8.11
C GLU A 132 0.21 7.21 -8.07
N ASP A 133 -0.43 7.19 -9.24
CA ASP A 133 -1.88 7.19 -9.32
C ASP A 133 -2.41 5.77 -9.04
N HIS A 134 -3.23 5.66 -8.01
CA HIS A 134 -3.87 4.42 -7.61
C HIS A 134 -5.35 4.64 -7.29
N ASP A 135 -6.20 3.72 -7.73
CA ASP A 135 -7.62 3.73 -7.35
C ASP A 135 -7.84 3.26 -5.91
N LEU A 136 -6.97 2.38 -5.43
CA LEU A 136 -7.01 1.84 -4.08
C LEU A 136 -5.62 1.60 -3.52
N ILE A 137 -5.33 2.20 -2.37
CA ILE A 137 -4.12 1.94 -1.59
C ILE A 137 -4.52 1.19 -0.32
N ILE A 138 -3.88 0.04 -0.07
CA ILE A 138 -4.08 -0.78 1.12
C ILE A 138 -2.79 -0.74 1.96
N LEU A 139 -2.91 -0.41 3.24
CA LEU A 139 -1.80 -0.28 4.19
C LEU A 139 -1.81 -1.39 5.24
#